data_8c691b5313127da3003d93b0aaddf354
#
_entry.id   8c691b5313127da3003d93b0aaddf354
#
_cell.length_a   1.000
_cell.length_b   1.000
_cell.length_c   1.000
_cell.angle_alpha   90.00
_cell.angle_beta   90.00
_cell.angle_gamma   90.00
#
_symmetry.space_group_name_H-M   'P 1'
#
loop_
_entity.id
_entity.type
_entity.pdbx_description
1 polymer ?
#
loop_
_entity_poly.entity_id
_entity_poly.type
_entity_poly.pdbx_seq_one_letter_code
_entity_poly.pdbx_strand_id
1 'polypeptide(L)'
;VVNPDDVLVEYGADAFRLYEMFMGPLQDTKPWNTQGVEGVYRFLGRVWRLFVDEKAETDYEQASTVAAGGDASSDEAKRLLDLIRLSPLIRDEAPTPAQLKLLHECIRKVTHDLEHLQFNTAISAMMVFINGAMTWENRPSAVLRSFLQLLAPFSPHLAEELWHRLHQHQGVLVPSLTYAPWPAFDPALLVETDMELPVQVNGKLRDVIRMPVDASAAEIEAAALKAEKALPFIAGKTVKKVIVVPRKMVNVVVV
;
A
#
# COMPACT_ATOMS: atom_id res chain seq x y z
N VAL A 1 17.13 16.06 -24.89
CA VAL A 1 17.91 15.22 -23.97
C VAL A 1 17.70 15.79 -22.59
N VAL A 2 17.28 14.97 -21.65
CA VAL A 2 17.13 15.35 -20.23
C VAL A 2 18.44 14.99 -19.53
N ASN A 3 19.01 15.95 -18.77
CA ASN A 3 20.18 15.68 -17.96
C ASN A 3 19.78 14.97 -16.67
N PRO A 4 20.36 13.80 -16.33
CA PRO A 4 20.10 13.11 -15.07
C PRO A 4 20.34 13.98 -13.84
N ASP A 5 21.37 14.85 -13.87
CA ASP A 5 21.71 15.72 -12.75
C ASP A 5 20.57 16.70 -12.41
N ASP A 6 19.87 17.22 -13.42
CA ASP A 6 18.73 18.11 -13.22
C ASP A 6 17.57 17.37 -12.50
N VAL A 7 17.33 16.11 -12.87
CA VAL A 7 16.31 15.26 -12.24
C VAL A 7 16.69 14.91 -10.79
N LEU A 8 18.00 14.63 -10.55
CA LEU A 8 18.48 14.36 -9.19
C LEU A 8 18.35 15.57 -8.28
N VAL A 9 18.58 16.77 -8.80
CA VAL A 9 18.42 18.03 -8.03
C VAL A 9 16.95 18.31 -7.72
N GLU A 10 16.04 18.05 -8.68
CA GLU A 10 14.63 18.38 -8.55
C GLU A 10 13.84 17.34 -7.74
N TYR A 11 14.08 16.05 -7.96
CA TYR A 11 13.27 14.95 -7.41
C TYR A 11 14.04 14.04 -6.43
N GLY A 12 15.36 14.12 -6.41
CA GLY A 12 16.22 13.25 -5.59
C GLY A 12 16.53 11.89 -6.23
N ALA A 13 17.55 11.24 -5.70
CA ALA A 13 18.08 9.98 -6.24
C ALA A 13 17.07 8.83 -6.15
N ASP A 14 16.29 8.75 -5.08
CA ASP A 14 15.30 7.69 -4.90
C ASP A 14 14.17 7.77 -5.93
N ALA A 15 13.66 8.97 -6.22
CA ALA A 15 12.63 9.15 -7.24
C ALA A 15 13.16 8.83 -8.64
N PHE A 16 14.38 9.24 -8.95
CA PHE A 16 15.04 8.94 -10.22
C PHE A 16 15.20 7.42 -10.42
N ARG A 17 15.79 6.71 -9.44
CA ARG A 17 15.94 5.25 -9.46
C ARG A 17 14.61 4.54 -9.62
N LEU A 18 13.63 4.94 -8.81
CA LEU A 18 12.29 4.34 -8.81
C LEU A 18 11.61 4.51 -10.17
N TYR A 19 11.77 5.69 -10.80
CA TYR A 19 11.20 5.95 -12.11
C TYR A 19 11.83 5.09 -13.20
N GLU A 20 13.16 4.95 -13.23
CA GLU A 20 13.84 4.10 -14.21
C GLU A 20 13.37 2.64 -14.13
N MET A 21 13.13 2.13 -12.91
CA MET A 21 12.59 0.80 -12.70
C MET A 21 11.09 0.70 -13.00
N PHE A 22 10.35 1.81 -12.95
CA PHE A 22 8.89 1.84 -13.11
C PHE A 22 8.44 2.03 -14.57
N MET A 23 9.25 2.63 -15.42
CA MET A 23 8.87 2.98 -16.81
C MET A 23 8.31 1.81 -17.62
N GLY A 24 8.65 0.57 -17.32
CA GLY A 24 8.16 -0.63 -17.99
C GLY A 24 9.11 -1.81 -17.87
N PRO A 25 8.85 -2.92 -18.60
CA PRO A 25 9.75 -4.06 -18.62
C PRO A 25 11.16 -3.65 -19.06
N LEU A 26 12.21 -4.23 -18.43
CA LEU A 26 13.61 -3.86 -18.68
C LEU A 26 14.07 -4.07 -20.14
N GLN A 27 13.46 -5.01 -20.84
CA GLN A 27 13.77 -5.30 -22.24
C GLN A 27 13.21 -4.27 -23.23
N ASP A 28 12.29 -3.42 -22.80
CA ASP A 28 11.61 -2.47 -23.66
C ASP A 28 12.31 -1.11 -23.67
N THR A 29 12.52 -0.54 -24.84
CA THR A 29 12.96 0.86 -24.96
C THR A 29 11.79 1.79 -24.65
N LYS A 30 11.97 2.68 -23.68
CA LYS A 30 10.96 3.66 -23.27
C LYS A 30 11.48 5.08 -23.43
N PRO A 31 10.71 6.00 -24.01
CA PRO A 31 11.06 7.41 -24.02
C PRO A 31 10.94 7.98 -22.61
N TRP A 32 11.83 8.91 -22.26
CA TRP A 32 11.74 9.66 -21.01
C TRP A 32 10.44 10.47 -20.94
N ASN A 33 9.77 10.44 -19.77
CA ASN A 33 8.58 11.22 -19.51
C ASN A 33 8.65 11.82 -18.08
N THR A 34 8.85 13.11 -17.98
CA THR A 34 8.96 13.83 -16.69
C THR A 34 7.71 13.69 -15.82
N GLN A 35 6.50 13.62 -16.41
CA GLN A 35 5.27 13.38 -15.64
C GLN A 35 5.27 12.03 -14.91
N GLY A 36 5.98 11.04 -15.46
CA GLY A 36 6.17 9.75 -14.80
C GLY A 36 7.02 9.86 -13.54
N VAL A 37 8.06 10.71 -13.56
CA VAL A 37 8.88 11.00 -12.36
C VAL A 37 8.06 11.61 -11.26
N GLU A 38 7.21 12.58 -11.55
CA GLU A 38 6.27 13.18 -10.58
C GLU A 38 5.34 12.13 -9.96
N GLY A 39 4.92 11.12 -10.74
CA GLY A 39 4.08 10.03 -10.26
C GLY A 39 4.75 9.21 -9.15
N VAL A 40 6.00 8.81 -9.37
CA VAL A 40 6.79 8.05 -8.38
C VAL A 40 7.25 8.93 -7.22
N TYR A 41 7.56 10.20 -7.47
CA TYR A 41 7.87 11.17 -6.41
C TYR A 41 6.67 11.33 -5.44
N ARG A 42 5.46 11.48 -5.96
CA ARG A 42 4.24 11.50 -5.14
C ARG A 42 4.00 10.19 -4.39
N PHE A 43 4.40 9.05 -4.94
CA PHE A 43 4.35 7.78 -4.22
C PHE A 43 5.31 7.82 -3.01
N LEU A 44 6.56 8.27 -3.18
CA LEU A 44 7.50 8.42 -2.07
C LEU A 44 7.00 9.40 -1.01
N GLY A 45 6.36 10.51 -1.43
CA GLY A 45 5.70 11.44 -0.51
C GLY A 45 4.56 10.79 0.30
N ARG A 46 3.82 9.81 -0.27
CA ARG A 46 2.84 9.03 0.48
C ARG A 46 3.49 8.03 1.43
N VAL A 47 4.60 7.41 1.02
CA VAL A 47 5.40 6.59 1.94
C VAL A 47 5.84 7.43 3.13
N TRP A 48 6.41 8.62 2.90
CA TRP A 48 6.81 9.54 3.96
C TRP A 48 5.66 9.82 4.93
N ARG A 49 4.49 10.26 4.44
CA ARG A 49 3.31 10.57 5.27
C ARG A 49 2.68 9.36 5.97
N LEU A 50 2.96 8.13 5.52
CA LEU A 50 2.57 6.94 6.27
C LEU A 50 3.35 6.84 7.59
N PHE A 51 4.62 7.28 7.60
CA PHE A 51 5.52 7.17 8.75
C PHE A 51 5.64 8.43 9.56
N VAL A 52 5.64 9.60 8.94
CA VAL A 52 5.93 10.89 9.58
C VAL A 52 4.63 11.62 9.93
N ASP A 53 4.63 12.29 11.07
CA ASP A 53 3.53 13.16 11.50
C ASP A 53 3.49 14.42 10.63
N GLU A 54 2.36 14.72 10.01
CA GLU A 54 2.16 15.91 9.17
C GLU A 54 2.46 17.22 9.92
N LYS A 55 2.17 17.26 11.23
CA LYS A 55 2.48 18.43 12.05
C LYS A 55 4.00 18.58 12.25
N ALA A 56 4.72 17.47 12.39
CA ALA A 56 6.18 17.51 12.50
C ALA A 56 6.83 17.97 11.19
N GLU A 57 6.27 17.64 10.03
CA GLU A 57 6.70 18.14 8.73
C GLU A 57 6.56 19.66 8.66
N THR A 58 5.42 20.20 9.08
CA THR A 58 5.19 21.65 9.13
C THR A 58 6.13 22.36 10.10
N ASP A 59 6.35 21.80 11.30
CA ASP A 59 7.28 22.34 12.29
C ASP A 59 8.72 22.40 11.73
N TYR A 60 9.14 21.35 11.00
CA TYR A 60 10.45 21.30 10.31
C TYR A 60 10.58 22.34 9.21
N GLU A 61 9.57 22.47 8.34
CA GLU A 61 9.57 23.45 7.24
C GLU A 61 9.69 24.89 7.77
N GLN A 62 8.94 25.21 8.82
CA GLN A 62 8.99 26.53 9.45
C GLN A 62 10.38 26.80 10.07
N ALA A 63 10.93 25.83 10.80
CA ALA A 63 12.24 25.98 11.42
C ALA A 63 13.36 26.06 10.38
N SER A 64 13.31 25.26 9.30
CA SER A 64 14.30 25.27 8.23
C SER A 64 14.30 26.57 7.43
N THR A 65 13.13 27.20 7.25
CA THR A 65 13.01 28.51 6.58
C THR A 65 13.71 29.61 7.40
N VAL A 66 13.64 29.54 8.72
CA VAL A 66 14.33 30.47 9.62
C VAL A 66 15.85 30.24 9.60
N ALA A 67 16.30 28.98 9.54
CA ALA A 67 17.71 28.61 9.53
C ALA A 67 18.41 28.88 8.19
N ALA A 68 17.68 28.92 7.07
CA ALA A 68 18.22 29.14 5.72
C ALA A 68 18.91 30.51 5.51
N GLY A 69 18.86 31.40 6.49
CA GLY A 69 19.56 32.68 6.51
C GLY A 69 21.00 32.65 7.04
N GLY A 70 21.53 31.49 7.44
CA GLY A 70 22.88 31.31 7.97
C GLY A 70 23.48 29.94 7.64
N ASP A 71 24.82 29.80 7.72
CA ASP A 71 25.50 28.50 7.67
C ASP A 71 25.04 27.67 8.86
N ALA A 72 24.11 26.72 8.62
CA ALA A 72 23.61 25.84 9.67
C ALA A 72 24.75 24.99 10.25
N SER A 73 25.07 25.19 11.52
CA SER A 73 26.02 24.34 12.24
C SER A 73 25.50 22.89 12.25
N SER A 74 26.39 21.92 12.40
CA SER A 74 26.02 20.50 12.51
C SER A 74 24.98 20.23 13.61
N ASP A 75 25.01 21.02 14.69
CA ASP A 75 24.06 20.92 15.80
C ASP A 75 22.68 21.47 15.44
N GLU A 76 22.60 22.49 14.58
CA GLU A 76 21.35 23.05 14.12
C GLU A 76 20.66 22.13 13.11
N ALA A 77 21.41 21.55 12.20
CA ALA A 77 20.89 20.50 11.29
C ALA A 77 20.35 19.30 12.08
N LYS A 78 21.05 18.89 13.14
CA LYS A 78 20.62 17.80 14.01
C LYS A 78 19.32 18.15 14.76
N ARG A 79 19.19 19.35 15.29
CA ARG A 79 17.95 19.85 15.93
C ARG A 79 16.77 19.88 14.94
N LEU A 80 17.00 20.27 13.70
CA LEU A 80 15.97 20.25 12.66
C LEU A 80 15.49 18.84 12.36
N LEU A 81 16.42 17.89 12.27
CA LEU A 81 16.06 16.47 12.07
C LEU A 81 15.30 15.88 13.25
N ASP A 82 15.56 16.34 14.48
CA ASP A 82 14.85 15.90 15.70
C ASP A 82 13.38 16.39 15.73
N LEU A 83 13.03 17.41 14.93
CA LEU A 83 11.63 17.85 14.79
C LEU A 83 10.79 16.84 14.00
N ILE A 84 11.40 16.03 13.13
CA ILE A 84 10.69 15.04 12.33
C ILE A 84 10.31 13.86 13.21
N ARG A 85 9.06 13.84 13.66
CA ARG A 85 8.50 12.80 14.53
C ARG A 85 7.71 11.78 13.72
N LEU A 86 7.70 10.53 14.19
CA LEU A 86 6.83 9.51 13.62
C LEU A 86 5.34 9.83 13.89
N SER A 87 4.51 9.36 12.97
CA SER A 87 3.06 9.44 13.09
C SER A 87 2.58 8.79 14.39
N PRO A 88 1.69 9.44 15.16
CA PRO A 88 1.11 8.87 16.38
C PRO A 88 0.21 7.64 16.09
N LEU A 89 -0.10 7.39 14.82
CA LEU A 89 -0.83 6.18 14.39
C LEU A 89 0.08 4.95 14.36
N ILE A 90 1.40 5.12 14.41
CA ILE A 90 2.34 3.99 14.48
C ILE A 90 2.37 3.48 15.92
N ARG A 91 2.07 2.20 16.07
CA ARG A 91 1.99 1.55 17.39
C ARG A 91 2.63 0.17 17.36
N ASP A 92 3.13 -0.26 18.53
CA ASP A 92 3.65 -1.61 18.72
C ASP A 92 2.52 -2.55 19.16
N GLU A 93 1.53 -2.70 18.29
CA GLU A 93 0.36 -3.55 18.49
C GLU A 93 0.33 -4.66 17.44
N ALA A 94 -0.36 -5.75 17.77
CA ALA A 94 -0.54 -6.86 16.84
C ALA A 94 -1.36 -6.40 15.61
N PRO A 95 -0.91 -6.72 14.39
CA PRO A 95 -1.66 -6.39 13.19
C PRO A 95 -2.95 -7.21 13.08
N THR A 96 -3.96 -6.63 12.48
CA THR A 96 -5.20 -7.34 12.14
C THR A 96 -4.99 -8.34 11.01
N PRO A 97 -5.86 -9.36 10.84
CA PRO A 97 -5.78 -10.29 9.72
C PRO A 97 -5.79 -9.60 8.35
N ALA A 98 -6.56 -8.52 8.20
CA ALA A 98 -6.62 -7.75 6.95
C ALA A 98 -5.29 -7.02 6.65
N GLN A 99 -4.63 -6.46 7.68
CA GLN A 99 -3.33 -5.82 7.54
C GLN A 99 -2.23 -6.84 7.21
N LEU A 100 -2.26 -8.00 7.86
CA LEU A 100 -1.35 -9.11 7.55
C LEU A 100 -1.55 -9.60 6.11
N LYS A 101 -2.80 -9.81 5.69
CA LYS A 101 -3.10 -10.24 4.31
C LYS A 101 -2.51 -9.26 3.30
N LEU A 102 -2.78 -7.96 3.45
CA LEU A 102 -2.26 -6.92 2.55
C LEU A 102 -0.73 -6.91 2.50
N LEU A 103 -0.06 -7.05 3.67
CA LEU A 103 1.40 -7.13 3.73
C LEU A 103 1.92 -8.38 3.01
N HIS A 104 1.37 -9.56 3.30
CA HIS A 104 1.86 -10.81 2.74
C HIS A 104 1.58 -10.93 1.24
N GLU A 105 0.50 -10.34 0.73
CA GLU A 105 0.27 -10.17 -0.71
C GLU A 105 1.38 -9.31 -1.35
N CYS A 106 1.74 -8.20 -0.69
CA CYS A 106 2.82 -7.33 -1.15
C CYS A 106 4.16 -8.06 -1.13
N ILE A 107 4.53 -8.74 -0.02
CA ILE A 107 5.78 -9.51 0.08
C ILE A 107 5.86 -10.56 -1.04
N ARG A 108 4.83 -11.36 -1.20
CA ARG A 108 4.78 -12.40 -2.24
C ARG A 108 4.98 -11.82 -3.63
N LYS A 109 4.24 -10.74 -3.95
CA LYS A 109 4.28 -10.14 -5.29
C LYS A 109 5.63 -9.48 -5.57
N VAL A 110 6.15 -8.68 -4.62
CA VAL A 110 7.43 -7.99 -4.77
C VAL A 110 8.58 -9.01 -4.88
N THR A 111 8.59 -10.06 -4.04
CA THR A 111 9.61 -11.12 -4.11
C THR A 111 9.61 -11.79 -5.46
N HIS A 112 8.44 -12.25 -5.91
CA HIS A 112 8.29 -12.88 -7.22
C HIS A 112 8.77 -11.97 -8.36
N ASP A 113 8.37 -10.72 -8.34
CA ASP A 113 8.69 -9.77 -9.41
C ASP A 113 10.18 -9.40 -9.44
N LEU A 114 10.84 -9.31 -8.28
CA LEU A 114 12.29 -9.11 -8.20
C LEU A 114 13.06 -10.28 -8.79
N GLU A 115 12.66 -11.53 -8.47
CA GLU A 115 13.27 -12.74 -9.00
C GLU A 115 13.14 -12.83 -10.54
N HIS A 116 12.09 -12.20 -11.11
CA HIS A 116 11.81 -12.20 -12.54
C HIS A 116 12.16 -10.87 -13.24
N LEU A 117 12.84 -9.95 -12.55
CA LEU A 117 13.22 -8.62 -13.06
C LEU A 117 12.01 -7.77 -13.53
N GLN A 118 10.84 -7.97 -12.91
CA GLN A 118 9.59 -7.25 -13.20
C GLN A 118 9.42 -6.06 -12.23
N PHE A 119 10.36 -5.16 -12.22
CA PHE A 119 10.44 -4.07 -11.22
C PHE A 119 9.22 -3.15 -11.25
N ASN A 120 8.66 -2.87 -12.42
CA ASN A 120 7.49 -2.02 -12.59
C ASN A 120 6.24 -2.58 -11.88
N THR A 121 6.04 -3.89 -11.93
CA THR A 121 4.91 -4.54 -11.23
C THR A 121 5.18 -4.69 -9.73
N ALA A 122 6.44 -4.89 -9.31
CA ALA A 122 6.82 -4.83 -7.91
C ALA A 122 6.51 -3.45 -7.29
N ILE A 123 6.86 -2.37 -7.97
CA ILE A 123 6.56 -0.99 -7.54
C ILE A 123 5.04 -0.78 -7.47
N SER A 124 4.29 -1.27 -8.45
CA SER A 124 2.82 -1.21 -8.44
C SER A 124 2.22 -1.94 -7.23
N ALA A 125 2.78 -3.10 -6.85
CA ALA A 125 2.34 -3.82 -5.65
C ALA A 125 2.60 -3.03 -4.36
N MET A 126 3.75 -2.36 -4.26
CA MET A 126 4.04 -1.45 -3.14
C MET A 126 3.10 -0.25 -3.12
N MET A 127 2.70 0.30 -4.27
CA MET A 127 1.69 1.37 -4.36
C MET A 127 0.33 0.90 -3.84
N VAL A 128 -0.08 -0.33 -4.16
CA VAL A 128 -1.33 -0.93 -3.63
C VAL A 128 -1.26 -1.05 -2.11
N PHE A 129 -0.14 -1.55 -1.57
CA PHE A 129 0.07 -1.62 -0.12
C PHE A 129 -0.06 -0.26 0.55
N ILE A 130 0.63 0.77 0.05
CA ILE A 130 0.57 2.13 0.61
C ILE A 130 -0.85 2.70 0.55
N ASN A 131 -1.59 2.49 -0.55
CA ASN A 131 -2.98 2.94 -0.65
C ASN A 131 -3.87 2.33 0.44
N GLY A 132 -3.70 1.04 0.74
CA GLY A 132 -4.41 0.38 1.83
C GLY A 132 -3.94 0.87 3.21
N ALA A 133 -2.63 0.92 3.43
CA ALA A 133 -2.04 1.30 4.73
C ALA A 133 -2.37 2.74 5.14
N MET A 134 -2.51 3.65 4.20
CA MET A 134 -2.92 5.04 4.47
C MET A 134 -4.32 5.18 5.09
N THR A 135 -5.17 4.18 4.92
CA THR A 135 -6.52 4.17 5.52
C THR A 135 -6.55 3.65 6.95
N TRP A 136 -5.43 3.16 7.48
CA TRP A 136 -5.37 2.55 8.81
C TRP A 136 -5.33 3.60 9.92
N GLU A 137 -6.19 3.44 10.91
CA GLU A 137 -6.21 4.22 12.15
C GLU A 137 -5.12 3.75 13.13
N ASN A 138 -4.70 2.48 13.03
CA ASN A 138 -3.56 1.91 13.74
C ASN A 138 -2.60 1.30 12.70
N ARG A 139 -1.34 1.74 12.73
CA ARG A 139 -0.26 1.34 11.82
C ARG A 139 0.75 0.47 12.57
N PRO A 140 0.60 -0.86 12.58
CA PRO A 140 1.50 -1.73 13.35
C PRO A 140 2.95 -1.60 12.90
N SER A 141 3.85 -1.29 13.83
CA SER A 141 5.29 -1.08 13.55
C SER A 141 5.94 -2.27 12.87
N ALA A 142 5.54 -3.50 13.22
CA ALA A 142 6.05 -4.72 12.61
C ALA A 142 5.72 -4.82 11.11
N VAL A 143 4.50 -4.42 10.71
CA VAL A 143 4.07 -4.38 9.31
C VAL A 143 4.87 -3.35 8.52
N LEU A 144 5.06 -2.17 9.12
CA LEU A 144 5.82 -1.09 8.49
C LEU A 144 7.30 -1.43 8.33
N ARG A 145 7.92 -2.12 9.29
CA ARG A 145 9.29 -2.64 9.15
C ARG A 145 9.45 -3.56 7.95
N SER A 146 8.54 -4.52 7.81
CA SER A 146 8.58 -5.45 6.66
C SER A 146 8.38 -4.72 5.33
N PHE A 147 7.54 -3.69 5.28
CA PHE A 147 7.40 -2.87 4.09
C PHE A 147 8.68 -2.11 3.72
N LEU A 148 9.40 -1.55 4.70
CA LEU A 148 10.69 -0.88 4.44
C LEU A 148 11.75 -1.83 3.86
N GLN A 149 11.76 -3.09 4.28
CA GLN A 149 12.63 -4.11 3.69
C GLN A 149 12.32 -4.32 2.20
N LEU A 150 11.04 -4.30 1.80
CA LEU A 150 10.64 -4.39 0.39
C LEU A 150 11.01 -3.14 -0.40
N LEU A 151 10.93 -1.96 0.22
CA LEU A 151 11.21 -0.68 -0.42
C LEU A 151 12.71 -0.45 -0.63
N ALA A 152 13.56 -0.97 0.24
CA ALA A 152 15.00 -0.70 0.28
C ALA A 152 15.73 -0.88 -1.07
N PRO A 153 15.51 -1.93 -1.87
CA PRO A 153 16.19 -2.08 -3.17
C PRO A 153 15.82 -0.97 -4.17
N PHE A 154 14.65 -0.39 -4.04
CA PHE A 154 14.10 0.59 -4.98
C PHE A 154 14.41 2.03 -4.55
N SER A 155 14.29 2.33 -3.27
CA SER A 155 14.39 3.66 -2.68
C SER A 155 15.21 3.58 -1.38
N PRO A 156 16.54 3.36 -1.49
CA PRO A 156 17.37 3.01 -0.34
C PRO A 156 17.51 4.14 0.68
N HIS A 157 17.58 5.41 0.25
CA HIS A 157 17.80 6.53 1.19
C HIS A 157 16.56 6.76 2.05
N LEU A 158 15.37 6.81 1.44
CA LEU A 158 14.12 6.98 2.18
C LEU A 158 13.85 5.77 3.10
N ALA A 159 14.05 4.55 2.58
CA ALA A 159 13.82 3.34 3.36
C ALA A 159 14.75 3.26 4.58
N GLU A 160 16.02 3.57 4.44
CA GLU A 160 17.01 3.57 5.53
C GLU A 160 16.67 4.63 6.58
N GLU A 161 16.33 5.86 6.17
CA GLU A 161 15.95 6.93 7.09
C GLU A 161 14.73 6.54 7.93
N LEU A 162 13.68 6.03 7.29
CA LEU A 162 12.48 5.60 7.99
C LEU A 162 12.71 4.37 8.88
N TRP A 163 13.61 3.48 8.47
CA TRP A 163 14.04 2.33 9.27
C TRP A 163 14.70 2.76 10.57
N HIS A 164 15.65 3.69 10.50
CA HIS A 164 16.32 4.21 11.68
C HIS A 164 15.34 4.93 12.61
N ARG A 165 14.48 5.80 12.08
CA ARG A 165 13.47 6.52 12.88
C ARG A 165 12.52 5.58 13.59
N LEU A 166 12.05 4.54 12.91
CA LEU A 166 11.11 3.57 13.46
C LEU A 166 11.74 2.80 14.66
N HIS A 167 13.03 2.46 14.57
CA HIS A 167 13.71 1.75 15.64
C HIS A 167 14.17 2.67 16.77
N GLN A 168 14.62 3.88 16.49
CA GLN A 168 14.95 4.89 17.51
C GLN A 168 13.73 5.22 18.36
N HIS A 169 12.55 5.32 17.76
CA HIS A 169 11.29 5.51 18.48
C HIS A 169 11.02 4.37 19.50
N GLN A 170 11.47 3.17 19.21
CA GLN A 170 11.37 2.01 20.09
C GLN A 170 12.57 1.86 21.04
N GLY A 171 13.55 2.78 21.01
CA GLY A 171 14.75 2.73 21.82
C GLY A 171 15.73 1.62 21.43
N VAL A 172 15.65 1.11 20.23
CA VAL A 172 16.46 0.00 19.72
C VAL A 172 17.51 0.52 18.75
N LEU A 173 18.79 0.23 19.01
CA LEU A 173 19.86 0.41 18.01
C LEU A 173 19.86 -0.79 17.08
N VAL A 174 19.71 -0.55 15.79
CA VAL A 174 19.69 -1.61 14.77
C VAL A 174 20.78 -1.37 13.73
N PRO A 175 21.30 -2.43 13.11
CA PRO A 175 22.11 -2.31 11.90
C PRO A 175 21.33 -1.66 10.77
N SER A 176 22.06 -1.16 9.77
CA SER A 176 21.47 -0.66 8.51
C SER A 176 20.48 -1.68 7.93
N LEU A 177 19.40 -1.18 7.36
CA LEU A 177 18.39 -1.94 6.66
C LEU A 177 18.97 -2.86 5.57
N THR A 178 20.10 -2.46 4.99
CA THR A 178 20.85 -3.26 3.99
C THR A 178 21.20 -4.67 4.49
N TYR A 179 21.39 -4.85 5.80
CA TYR A 179 21.71 -6.14 6.42
C TYR A 179 20.48 -6.85 7.01
N ALA A 180 19.31 -6.25 6.93
CA ALA A 180 18.08 -6.88 7.40
C ALA A 180 17.70 -8.06 6.49
N PRO A 181 17.24 -9.20 7.05
CA PRO A 181 16.82 -10.34 6.25
C PRO A 181 15.61 -9.97 5.39
N TRP A 182 15.55 -10.54 4.18
CA TRP A 182 14.38 -10.36 3.32
C TRP A 182 13.12 -10.96 3.98
N PRO A 183 11.97 -10.26 3.97
CA PRO A 183 10.78 -10.76 4.63
C PRO A 183 10.18 -11.95 3.87
N ALA A 184 9.79 -12.99 4.61
CA ALA A 184 9.08 -14.13 4.05
C ALA A 184 7.56 -13.92 4.15
N PHE A 185 6.81 -14.37 3.13
CA PHE A 185 5.37 -14.40 3.22
C PHE A 185 4.86 -15.75 3.74
N ASP A 186 3.73 -15.72 4.46
CA ASP A 186 3.03 -16.93 4.89
C ASP A 186 1.87 -17.22 3.93
N PRO A 187 1.89 -18.34 3.19
CA PRO A 187 0.81 -18.71 2.28
C PRO A 187 -0.55 -18.86 2.98
N ALA A 188 -0.57 -19.24 4.25
CA ALA A 188 -1.81 -19.41 5.00
C ALA A 188 -2.59 -18.09 5.17
N LEU A 189 -1.87 -16.96 5.22
CA LEU A 189 -2.46 -15.62 5.31
C LEU A 189 -3.01 -15.10 3.96
N LEU A 190 -2.70 -15.79 2.87
CA LEU A 190 -3.16 -15.45 1.51
C LEU A 190 -4.39 -16.22 1.07
N VAL A 191 -4.83 -17.17 1.89
CA VAL A 191 -6.06 -17.94 1.59
C VAL A 191 -7.25 -17.00 1.69
N GLU A 192 -8.01 -16.90 0.60
CA GLU A 192 -9.28 -16.19 0.61
C GLU A 192 -10.29 -16.99 1.43
N THR A 193 -10.70 -16.45 2.57
CA THR A 193 -11.76 -17.02 3.40
C THR A 193 -13.14 -16.57 2.96
N ASP A 194 -13.22 -15.36 2.38
CA ASP A 194 -14.46 -14.74 1.95
C ASP A 194 -14.38 -14.29 0.48
N MET A 195 -15.51 -14.32 -0.19
CA MET A 195 -15.69 -13.81 -1.55
C MET A 195 -16.83 -12.79 -1.59
N GLU A 196 -16.68 -11.79 -2.44
CA GLU A 196 -17.74 -10.84 -2.76
C GLU A 196 -18.52 -11.33 -3.99
N LEU A 197 -19.82 -11.47 -3.83
CA LEU A 197 -20.72 -11.93 -4.88
C LEU A 197 -21.71 -10.82 -5.25
N PRO A 198 -21.61 -10.27 -6.49
CA PRO A 198 -22.64 -9.37 -7.01
C PRO A 198 -24.00 -10.05 -7.06
N VAL A 199 -25.03 -9.41 -6.46
CA VAL A 199 -26.41 -9.84 -6.50
C VAL A 199 -27.14 -9.03 -7.59
N GLN A 200 -27.64 -9.74 -8.58
CA GLN A 200 -28.45 -9.16 -9.64
C GLN A 200 -29.93 -9.53 -9.43
N VAL A 201 -30.81 -8.63 -9.85
CA VAL A 201 -32.26 -8.90 -9.97
C VAL A 201 -32.65 -8.63 -11.43
N ASN A 202 -33.13 -9.67 -12.10
CA ASN A 202 -33.43 -9.64 -13.54
C ASN A 202 -32.27 -9.09 -14.39
N GLY A 203 -31.02 -9.54 -14.07
CA GLY A 203 -29.80 -9.17 -14.79
C GLY A 203 -29.23 -7.78 -14.45
N LYS A 204 -29.85 -7.01 -13.53
CA LYS A 204 -29.33 -5.70 -13.10
C LYS A 204 -28.72 -5.83 -11.70
N LEU A 205 -27.47 -5.36 -11.55
CA LEU A 205 -26.77 -5.31 -10.25
C LEU A 205 -27.56 -4.47 -9.26
N ARG A 206 -27.81 -5.06 -8.07
CA ARG A 206 -28.56 -4.40 -6.99
C ARG A 206 -27.84 -4.36 -5.68
N ASP A 207 -27.01 -5.38 -5.40
CA ASP A 207 -26.25 -5.47 -4.16
C ASP A 207 -24.96 -6.27 -4.38
N VAL A 208 -24.11 -6.32 -3.34
CA VAL A 208 -22.93 -7.20 -3.25
C VAL A 208 -22.96 -7.84 -1.87
N ILE A 209 -22.99 -9.17 -1.82
CA ILE A 209 -22.95 -9.93 -0.55
C ILE A 209 -21.54 -10.50 -0.35
N ARG A 210 -21.12 -10.56 0.91
CA ARG A 210 -19.87 -11.20 1.32
C ARG A 210 -20.17 -12.57 1.90
N MET A 211 -19.56 -13.61 1.34
CA MET A 211 -19.81 -15.01 1.69
C MET A 211 -18.49 -15.77 1.83
N PRO A 212 -18.43 -16.80 2.69
CA PRO A 212 -17.29 -17.73 2.69
C PRO A 212 -17.03 -18.33 1.30
N VAL A 213 -15.76 -18.53 0.95
CA VAL A 213 -15.35 -19.08 -0.37
C VAL A 213 -15.89 -20.51 -0.59
N ASP A 214 -16.11 -21.23 0.51
CA ASP A 214 -16.65 -22.60 0.56
C ASP A 214 -18.17 -22.66 0.77
N ALA A 215 -18.85 -21.49 0.77
CA ALA A 215 -20.30 -21.43 0.93
C ALA A 215 -21.01 -22.23 -0.17
N SER A 216 -21.98 -23.04 0.25
CA SER A 216 -22.83 -23.82 -0.66
C SER A 216 -23.75 -22.93 -1.51
N ALA A 217 -24.19 -23.45 -2.65
CA ALA A 217 -25.14 -22.70 -3.49
C ALA A 217 -26.43 -22.32 -2.74
N ALA A 218 -26.90 -23.16 -1.82
CA ALA A 218 -28.07 -22.91 -1.01
C ALA A 218 -27.87 -21.76 -0.01
N GLU A 219 -26.71 -21.67 0.62
CA GLU A 219 -26.35 -20.56 1.51
C GLU A 219 -26.23 -19.24 0.74
N ILE A 220 -25.60 -19.27 -0.44
CA ILE A 220 -25.48 -18.12 -1.31
C ILE A 220 -26.86 -17.63 -1.79
N GLU A 221 -27.75 -18.55 -2.18
CA GLU A 221 -29.13 -18.24 -2.56
C GLU A 221 -29.89 -17.57 -1.41
N ALA A 222 -29.81 -18.17 -0.20
CA ALA A 222 -30.46 -17.64 0.99
C ALA A 222 -29.95 -16.25 1.38
N ALA A 223 -28.64 -16.00 1.24
CA ALA A 223 -28.04 -14.69 1.48
C ALA A 223 -28.45 -13.65 0.42
N ALA A 224 -28.47 -14.04 -0.84
CA ALA A 224 -28.88 -13.15 -1.94
C ALA A 224 -30.34 -12.70 -1.82
N LEU A 225 -31.25 -13.57 -1.37
CA LEU A 225 -32.66 -13.25 -1.14
C LEU A 225 -32.86 -12.31 0.06
N LYS A 226 -31.90 -12.23 0.98
CA LYS A 226 -31.90 -11.34 2.15
C LYS A 226 -31.04 -10.09 1.95
N ALA A 227 -30.39 -9.94 0.81
CA ALA A 227 -29.50 -8.82 0.53
C ALA A 227 -30.25 -7.48 0.60
N GLU A 228 -29.83 -6.60 1.49
CA GLU A 228 -30.58 -5.43 1.93
C GLU A 228 -30.97 -4.49 0.77
N LYS A 229 -30.03 -4.19 -0.12
CA LYS A 229 -30.26 -3.33 -1.28
C LYS A 229 -30.97 -4.03 -2.44
N ALA A 230 -31.01 -5.37 -2.46
CA ALA A 230 -31.74 -6.15 -3.43
C ALA A 230 -33.21 -6.39 -3.02
N LEU A 231 -33.49 -6.40 -1.72
CA LEU A 231 -34.84 -6.62 -1.15
C LEU A 231 -35.94 -5.78 -1.80
N PRO A 232 -35.81 -4.45 -2.02
CA PRO A 232 -36.85 -3.63 -2.62
C PRO A 232 -37.25 -4.07 -4.04
N PHE A 233 -36.38 -4.78 -4.72
CA PHE A 233 -36.62 -5.28 -6.09
C PHE A 233 -37.19 -6.69 -6.13
N ILE A 234 -37.18 -7.39 -4.99
CA ILE A 234 -37.67 -8.75 -4.80
C ILE A 234 -39.01 -8.72 -4.08
N ALA A 235 -39.18 -7.81 -3.10
CA ALA A 235 -40.39 -7.73 -2.26
C ALA A 235 -41.67 -7.55 -3.09
N GLY A 236 -42.67 -8.35 -2.78
CA GLY A 236 -43.97 -8.34 -3.47
C GLY A 236 -43.98 -9.01 -4.85
N LYS A 237 -42.89 -9.64 -5.27
CA LYS A 237 -42.78 -10.39 -6.52
C LYS A 237 -42.59 -11.87 -6.28
N THR A 238 -42.94 -12.67 -7.27
CA THR A 238 -42.71 -14.11 -7.20
C THR A 238 -41.32 -14.43 -7.71
N VAL A 239 -40.47 -15.04 -6.87
CA VAL A 239 -39.13 -15.52 -7.29
C VAL A 239 -39.33 -16.75 -8.17
N LYS A 240 -39.00 -16.63 -9.44
CA LYS A 240 -39.12 -17.71 -10.42
C LYS A 240 -37.92 -18.65 -10.35
N LYS A 241 -36.73 -18.09 -10.18
CA LYS A 241 -35.47 -18.84 -10.17
C LYS A 241 -34.34 -17.98 -9.56
N VAL A 242 -33.43 -18.61 -8.82
CA VAL A 242 -32.14 -18.03 -8.45
C VAL A 242 -31.03 -18.77 -9.18
N ILE A 243 -30.18 -18.04 -9.87
CA ILE A 243 -29.05 -18.57 -10.64
C ILE A 243 -27.78 -18.19 -9.89
N VAL A 244 -27.15 -19.17 -9.27
CA VAL A 244 -25.84 -19.00 -8.61
C VAL A 244 -24.75 -19.42 -9.59
N VAL A 245 -23.88 -18.48 -9.96
CA VAL A 245 -22.64 -18.75 -10.69
C VAL A 245 -21.51 -18.73 -9.69
N PRO A 246 -20.92 -19.87 -9.33
CA PRO A 246 -19.89 -19.97 -8.30
C PRO A 246 -18.77 -18.93 -8.50
N ARG A 247 -18.41 -18.21 -7.45
CA ARG A 247 -17.35 -17.18 -7.41
C ARG A 247 -17.51 -16.02 -8.39
N LYS A 248 -18.68 -15.86 -9.02
CA LYS A 248 -18.92 -14.78 -9.99
C LYS A 248 -20.09 -13.89 -9.64
N MET A 249 -21.27 -14.46 -9.43
CA MET A 249 -22.48 -13.66 -9.22
C MET A 249 -23.69 -14.52 -8.82
N VAL A 250 -24.70 -13.85 -8.29
CA VAL A 250 -26.04 -14.43 -8.10
C VAL A 250 -27.05 -13.57 -8.86
N ASN A 251 -27.94 -14.22 -9.61
CA ASN A 251 -29.02 -13.53 -10.30
C ASN A 251 -30.39 -14.07 -9.84
N VAL A 252 -31.17 -13.20 -9.19
CA VAL A 252 -32.55 -13.48 -8.77
C VAL A 252 -33.50 -13.08 -9.89
N VAL A 253 -34.22 -14.04 -10.44
CA VAL A 253 -35.22 -13.80 -11.48
C VAL A 253 -36.60 -13.72 -10.82
N VAL A 254 -37.24 -12.56 -10.92
CA VAL A 254 -38.57 -12.27 -10.35
C VAL A 254 -39.54 -11.88 -11.44
N VAL A 255 -40.81 -12.18 -11.23
CA VAL A 255 -41.98 -11.81 -12.05
C VAL A 255 -43.03 -11.13 -11.20
#